data_d38b561456635c2f894f4ade0db6d098
#
_entry.id   d38b561456635c2f894f4ade0db6d098
#
_cell.length_a   1.000
_cell.length_b   1.000
_cell.length_c   1.000
_cell.angle_alpha   90.00
_cell.angle_beta   90.00
_cell.angle_gamma   90.00
#
_symmetry.space_group_name_H-M   'P 1'
#
loop_
_entity.id
_entity.type
_entity.pdbx_description
1 polymer ?
#
loop_
_entity_poly.entity_id
_entity_poly.type
_entity_poly.pdbx_seq_one_letter_code
_entity_poly.pdbx_strand_id
1 'polypeptide(L)'
;MRRDHPMLKRFLLILLLSIALTTLVFIPFFMNAAKGIAFISKGDGFSQLVPFQKYLYHQYTHFRSFYDVSFGLGGDYTKGLSYYYATSPLLLLYFGIVYIGEQLFNLPAHSIQFWAANQIFLSYIRVVFTVLTSIYFFRYLNSNRFFVILATLMYAISVVTIYFNFTWSFYGDVLILLPLSLLGLERFFQARKIGLFIFAIAVTLFSNFYFSYYEFIILSFYTLYRIIWPYQKDIVQRVQKLYLLIIAAVLSLMIASLGFYTGVSAVMANDRQINPNLTLSLLIDFKEKYHIFSDGFYITISTLTFIALFAFRLYKHYFYRLFAILTWIMLIGSLTPYFDSFFNGFSLPAR
;
A
#
# COMPACT_ATOMS: atom_id res chain seq x y z
N MET A 1 33.10 10.47 25.11
CA MET A 1 32.76 9.06 24.84
C MET A 1 31.56 9.04 23.89
N ARG A 2 31.78 8.97 22.57
CA ARG A 2 30.68 8.81 21.59
C ARG A 2 30.16 7.38 21.72
N ARG A 3 28.98 7.21 22.27
CA ARG A 3 28.23 5.94 22.17
C ARG A 3 27.89 5.74 20.69
N ASP A 4 28.64 4.92 20.01
CA ASP A 4 28.28 4.46 18.67
C ASP A 4 26.95 3.70 18.81
N HIS A 5 25.87 4.27 18.29
CA HIS A 5 24.57 3.62 18.21
C HIS A 5 24.51 2.78 16.91
N PRO A 6 24.93 1.51 16.92
CA PRO A 6 25.06 0.71 15.70
C PRO A 6 23.71 0.54 14.96
N MET A 7 22.61 0.59 15.71
CA MET A 7 21.26 0.52 15.13
C MET A 7 20.92 1.77 14.31
N LEU A 8 21.22 2.97 14.83
CA LEU A 8 20.99 4.24 14.14
C LEU A 8 21.84 4.35 12.88
N LYS A 9 23.12 4.01 12.98
CA LYS A 9 24.04 4.00 11.82
C LYS A 9 23.54 3.07 10.71
N ARG A 10 23.06 1.87 11.08
CA ARG A 10 22.51 0.91 10.13
C ARG A 10 21.21 1.42 9.50
N PHE A 11 20.32 2.03 10.27
CA PHE A 11 19.11 2.65 9.75
C PHE A 11 19.43 3.76 8.74
N LEU A 12 20.33 4.68 9.08
CA LEU A 12 20.73 5.76 8.20
C LEU A 12 21.36 5.26 6.90
N LEU A 13 22.20 4.21 6.95
CA LEU A 13 22.77 3.61 5.75
C LEU A 13 21.69 3.00 4.83
N ILE A 14 20.70 2.31 5.38
CA ILE A 14 19.61 1.73 4.60
C ILE A 14 18.73 2.85 4.03
N LEU A 15 18.46 3.90 4.79
CA LEU A 15 17.71 5.07 4.33
C LEU A 15 18.45 5.78 3.18
N LEU A 16 19.74 6.02 3.30
CA LEU A 16 20.58 6.60 2.23
C LEU A 16 20.57 5.71 0.98
N LEU A 17 20.67 4.39 1.14
CA LEU A 17 20.55 3.46 0.03
C LEU A 17 19.17 3.53 -0.64
N SER A 18 18.10 3.62 0.15
CA SER A 18 16.73 3.75 -0.38
C SER A 18 16.55 5.05 -1.17
N ILE A 19 17.08 6.15 -0.65
CA ILE A 19 17.11 7.45 -1.34
C ILE A 19 17.88 7.33 -2.66
N ALA A 20 19.10 6.77 -2.64
CA ALA A 20 19.93 6.64 -3.82
C ALA A 20 19.27 5.81 -4.92
N LEU A 21 18.74 4.63 -4.58
CA LEU A 21 18.06 3.75 -5.53
C LEU A 21 16.81 4.42 -6.14
N THR A 22 16.00 5.08 -5.31
CA THR A 22 14.82 5.80 -5.78
C THR A 22 15.19 6.98 -6.65
N THR A 23 16.21 7.75 -6.27
CA THR A 23 16.68 8.90 -7.06
C THR A 23 17.10 8.48 -8.45
N LEU A 24 17.86 7.38 -8.58
CA LEU A 24 18.29 6.87 -9.89
C LEU A 24 17.10 6.61 -10.82
N VAL A 25 16.02 6.03 -10.29
CA VAL A 25 14.80 5.74 -11.07
C VAL A 25 14.01 7.02 -11.38
N PHE A 26 14.03 7.99 -10.48
CA PHE A 26 13.28 9.25 -10.64
C PHE A 26 13.98 10.32 -11.45
N ILE A 27 15.26 10.14 -11.82
CA ILE A 27 15.98 11.11 -12.68
C ILE A 27 15.18 11.50 -13.94
N PRO A 28 14.65 10.57 -14.75
CA PRO A 28 13.87 10.93 -15.95
C PRO A 28 12.60 11.73 -15.62
N PHE A 29 11.95 11.41 -14.49
CA PHE A 29 10.76 12.12 -14.05
C PHE A 29 11.09 13.55 -13.63
N PHE A 30 12.16 13.77 -12.86
CA PHE A 30 12.61 15.11 -12.46
C PHE A 30 13.08 15.93 -13.67
N MET A 31 13.78 15.33 -14.62
CA MET A 31 14.21 16.02 -15.85
C MET A 31 13.00 16.50 -16.67
N ASN A 32 11.94 15.70 -16.75
CA ASN A 32 10.73 16.10 -17.45
C ASN A 32 9.88 17.10 -16.65
N ALA A 33 9.83 16.97 -15.32
CA ALA A 33 9.19 17.96 -14.46
C ALA A 33 9.85 19.34 -14.57
N ALA A 34 11.18 19.40 -14.69
CA ALA A 34 11.93 20.64 -14.94
C ALA A 34 11.57 21.30 -16.26
N LYS A 35 11.03 20.54 -17.24
CA LYS A 35 10.47 21.06 -18.50
C LYS A 35 9.00 21.47 -18.40
N GLY A 36 8.43 21.48 -17.19
CA GLY A 36 7.03 21.86 -16.95
C GLY A 36 6.03 20.72 -17.14
N ILE A 37 6.47 19.46 -17.28
CA ILE A 37 5.56 18.32 -17.41
C ILE A 37 5.10 17.89 -16.00
N ALA A 38 3.79 17.94 -15.76
CA ALA A 38 3.18 17.43 -14.55
C ALA A 38 2.86 15.93 -14.69
N PHE A 39 3.24 15.14 -13.69
CA PHE A 39 2.97 13.70 -13.64
C PHE A 39 1.69 13.45 -12.86
N ILE A 40 0.57 13.55 -13.54
CA ILE A 40 -0.77 13.34 -13.01
C ILE A 40 -1.52 12.47 -14.00
N SER A 41 -2.26 11.48 -13.51
CA SER A 41 -3.13 10.69 -14.40
C SER A 41 -4.27 11.55 -14.97
N LYS A 42 -4.64 11.29 -16.21
CA LYS A 42 -5.85 11.83 -16.78
C LYS A 42 -7.07 11.26 -16.03
N GLY A 43 -8.13 12.03 -15.87
CA GLY A 43 -9.31 11.62 -15.11
C GLY A 43 -9.12 11.85 -13.61
N ASP A 44 -9.22 10.82 -12.78
CA ASP A 44 -9.25 10.92 -11.31
C ASP A 44 -8.04 11.65 -10.70
N GLY A 45 -6.87 11.50 -11.27
CA GLY A 45 -5.67 12.19 -10.80
C GLY A 45 -5.82 13.70 -10.83
N PHE A 46 -6.23 14.23 -11.97
CA PHE A 46 -6.39 15.67 -12.17
C PHE A 46 -7.71 16.20 -11.59
N SER A 47 -8.83 15.46 -11.77
CA SER A 47 -10.16 15.91 -11.39
C SER A 47 -10.46 15.75 -9.90
N GLN A 48 -9.80 14.84 -9.20
CA GLN A 48 -10.09 14.49 -7.82
C GLN A 48 -8.86 14.58 -6.91
N LEU A 49 -7.79 13.83 -7.22
CA LEU A 49 -6.71 13.63 -6.26
C LEU A 49 -5.95 14.91 -5.91
N VAL A 50 -5.61 15.71 -6.92
CA VAL A 50 -4.90 16.98 -6.74
C VAL A 50 -5.78 18.03 -6.05
N PRO A 51 -7.05 18.25 -6.49
CA PRO A 51 -7.97 19.12 -5.78
C PRO A 51 -8.21 18.71 -4.33
N PHE A 52 -8.37 17.42 -4.04
CA PHE A 52 -8.60 16.96 -2.68
C PHE A 52 -7.39 17.17 -1.77
N GLN A 53 -6.18 16.99 -2.27
CA GLN A 53 -4.96 17.29 -1.50
C GLN A 53 -4.87 18.78 -1.15
N LYS A 54 -5.10 19.66 -2.14
CA LYS A 54 -5.14 21.10 -1.89
C LYS A 54 -6.22 21.47 -0.88
N TYR A 55 -7.43 20.91 -1.04
CA TYR A 55 -8.55 21.17 -0.16
C TYR A 55 -8.25 20.73 1.28
N LEU A 56 -7.79 19.48 1.48
CA LEU A 56 -7.44 18.96 2.79
C LEU A 56 -6.31 19.75 3.45
N TYR A 57 -5.28 20.14 2.69
CA TYR A 57 -4.23 21.00 3.18
C TYR A 57 -4.79 22.29 3.76
N HIS A 58 -5.66 22.96 3.01
CA HIS A 58 -6.29 24.21 3.47
C HIS A 58 -7.14 23.99 4.73
N GLN A 59 -7.95 22.92 4.77
CA GLN A 59 -8.78 22.64 5.94
C GLN A 59 -7.95 22.36 7.20
N TYR A 60 -6.91 21.55 7.10
CA TYR A 60 -6.09 21.16 8.23
C TYR A 60 -5.16 22.28 8.74
N THR A 61 -4.58 23.06 7.84
CA THR A 61 -3.70 24.17 8.24
C THR A 61 -4.45 25.36 8.85
N HIS A 62 -5.75 25.50 8.54
CA HIS A 62 -6.60 26.52 9.14
C HIS A 62 -7.47 26.00 10.30
N PHE A 63 -7.27 24.78 10.74
CA PHE A 63 -8.01 24.13 11.85
C PHE A 63 -9.54 24.27 11.71
N ARG A 64 -10.07 24.14 10.50
CA ARG A 64 -11.49 24.24 10.25
C ARG A 64 -12.25 23.03 10.78
N SER A 65 -13.54 23.21 11.06
CA SER A 65 -14.41 22.12 11.48
C SER A 65 -14.45 21.01 10.42
N PHE A 66 -14.75 19.77 10.83
CA PHE A 66 -14.88 18.63 9.91
C PHE A 66 -16.05 18.76 8.93
N TYR A 67 -17.02 19.62 9.24
CA TYR A 67 -18.14 19.95 8.36
C TYR A 67 -17.87 21.22 7.60
N ASP A 68 -18.00 21.17 6.28
CA ASP A 68 -17.83 22.32 5.38
C ASP A 68 -19.04 22.44 4.45
N VAL A 69 -19.67 23.63 4.46
CA VAL A 69 -20.83 23.93 3.61
C VAL A 69 -20.46 23.94 2.13
N SER A 70 -19.20 24.26 1.81
CA SER A 70 -18.70 24.28 0.43
C SER A 70 -18.29 22.89 -0.10
N PHE A 71 -18.20 21.89 0.77
CA PHE A 71 -17.89 20.53 0.38
C PHE A 71 -19.14 19.80 -0.13
N GLY A 72 -19.26 19.67 -1.46
CA GLY A 72 -20.47 19.18 -2.11
C GLY A 72 -21.64 20.15 -1.89
N LEU A 73 -22.71 19.70 -1.28
CA LEU A 73 -23.86 20.52 -0.84
C LEU A 73 -23.86 20.73 0.68
N GLY A 74 -22.69 20.65 1.30
CA GLY A 74 -22.48 20.65 2.74
C GLY A 74 -22.30 19.22 3.28
N GLY A 75 -21.14 18.97 3.90
CA GLY A 75 -20.83 17.63 4.39
C GLY A 75 -19.59 17.55 5.26
N ASP A 76 -19.43 16.38 5.89
CA ASP A 76 -18.22 16.00 6.62
C ASP A 76 -17.17 15.54 5.62
N TYR A 77 -16.20 16.42 5.33
CA TYR A 77 -15.15 16.11 4.37
C TYR A 77 -14.19 15.00 4.86
N THR A 78 -14.07 14.79 6.15
CA THR A 78 -13.22 13.72 6.68
C THR A 78 -13.81 12.35 6.36
N LYS A 79 -15.15 12.23 6.43
CA LYS A 79 -15.86 11.03 5.97
C LYS A 79 -15.84 10.91 4.45
N GLY A 80 -16.21 11.99 3.74
CA GLY A 80 -16.26 11.98 2.28
C GLY A 80 -14.94 11.69 1.61
N LEU A 81 -13.81 12.12 2.20
CA LEU A 81 -12.46 11.92 1.69
C LEU A 81 -11.66 10.83 2.42
N SER A 82 -12.28 10.08 3.33
CA SER A 82 -11.63 8.95 4.03
C SER A 82 -11.16 7.85 3.06
N TYR A 83 -11.86 7.69 1.95
CA TYR A 83 -11.47 6.78 0.87
C TYR A 83 -10.17 7.21 0.18
N TYR A 84 -9.87 8.52 0.17
CA TYR A 84 -8.69 9.07 -0.51
C TYR A 84 -7.53 9.29 0.46
N TYR A 85 -7.54 10.40 1.20
CA TYR A 85 -6.36 10.85 1.94
C TYR A 85 -6.64 11.40 3.34
N ALA A 86 -7.90 11.58 3.72
CA ALA A 86 -8.26 12.41 4.88
C ALA A 86 -7.50 12.01 6.16
N THR A 87 -7.22 10.73 6.34
CA THR A 87 -6.52 10.21 7.52
C THR A 87 -5.14 9.62 7.22
N SER A 88 -4.58 9.78 5.99
CA SER A 88 -3.25 9.26 5.66
C SER A 88 -2.14 9.94 6.48
N PRO A 89 -1.43 9.21 7.37
CA PRO A 89 -0.36 9.80 8.17
C PRO A 89 0.78 10.33 7.32
N LEU A 90 1.08 9.68 6.19
CA LEU A 90 2.13 10.13 5.28
C LEU A 90 1.76 11.46 4.63
N LEU A 91 0.50 11.62 4.20
CA LEU A 91 0.06 12.88 3.64
C LEU A 91 -0.02 13.99 4.69
N LEU A 92 -0.45 13.68 5.91
CA LEU A 92 -0.45 14.63 7.02
C LEU A 92 0.97 15.13 7.35
N LEU A 93 1.94 14.22 7.38
CA LEU A 93 3.36 14.60 7.52
C LEU A 93 3.83 15.47 6.35
N TYR A 94 3.44 15.14 5.14
CA TYR A 94 3.77 15.93 3.96
C TYR A 94 3.13 17.33 4.02
N PHE A 95 1.89 17.45 4.47
CA PHE A 95 1.25 18.74 4.72
C PHE A 95 2.03 19.57 5.74
N GLY A 96 2.53 18.97 6.80
CA GLY A 96 3.41 19.64 7.76
C GLY A 96 4.68 20.19 7.12
N ILE A 97 5.32 19.42 6.23
CA ILE A 97 6.51 19.87 5.48
C ILE A 97 6.15 21.04 4.56
N VAL A 98 5.05 20.94 3.82
CA VAL A 98 4.58 22.01 2.93
C VAL A 98 4.24 23.28 3.72
N TYR A 99 3.58 23.14 4.88
CA TYR A 99 3.26 24.27 5.75
C TYR A 99 4.49 25.00 6.26
N ILE A 100 5.50 24.24 6.71
CA ILE A 100 6.79 24.83 7.11
C ILE A 100 7.46 25.53 5.92
N GLY A 101 7.44 24.90 4.74
CA GLY A 101 7.97 25.49 3.51
C GLY A 101 7.21 26.75 3.08
N GLU A 102 5.90 26.81 3.25
CA GLU A 102 5.09 27.98 3.00
C GLU A 102 5.49 29.14 3.91
N GLN A 103 5.69 28.89 5.21
CA GLN A 103 6.07 29.89 6.18
C GLN A 103 7.51 30.40 5.99
N LEU A 104 8.44 29.52 5.60
CA LEU A 104 9.87 29.87 5.48
C LEU A 104 10.26 30.38 4.09
N PHE A 105 9.64 29.87 3.03
CA PHE A 105 10.04 30.08 1.64
C PHE A 105 8.92 30.65 0.75
N ASN A 106 7.77 31.02 1.33
CA ASN A 106 6.61 31.55 0.59
C ASN A 106 6.16 30.61 -0.55
N LEU A 107 6.13 29.30 -0.31
CA LEU A 107 5.66 28.35 -1.31
C LEU A 107 4.19 28.63 -1.69
N PRO A 108 3.82 28.58 -2.98
CA PRO A 108 2.47 28.89 -3.44
C PRO A 108 1.47 27.75 -3.17
N ALA A 109 1.36 27.30 -1.90
CA ALA A 109 0.53 26.16 -1.51
C ALA A 109 -0.98 26.36 -1.74
N HIS A 110 -1.40 27.60 -1.99
CA HIS A 110 -2.79 27.92 -2.37
C HIS A 110 -3.08 27.63 -3.84
N SER A 111 -2.08 27.47 -4.70
CA SER A 111 -2.29 27.22 -6.13
C SER A 111 -2.48 25.75 -6.45
N ILE A 112 -3.36 25.43 -7.39
CA ILE A 112 -3.56 24.05 -7.87
C ILE A 112 -2.33 23.53 -8.63
N GLN A 113 -1.61 24.45 -9.29
CA GLN A 113 -0.40 24.16 -10.04
C GLN A 113 0.71 23.65 -9.12
N PHE A 114 0.83 24.22 -7.92
CA PHE A 114 1.76 23.75 -6.90
C PHE A 114 1.48 22.28 -6.53
N TRP A 115 0.23 21.91 -6.25
CA TRP A 115 -0.14 20.54 -5.91
C TRP A 115 0.03 19.58 -7.08
N ALA A 116 -0.25 20.04 -8.30
CA ALA A 116 -0.01 19.28 -9.52
C ALA A 116 1.50 18.98 -9.71
N ALA A 117 2.36 19.98 -9.55
CA ALA A 117 3.80 19.82 -9.65
C ALA A 117 4.37 18.95 -8.52
N ASN A 118 3.80 19.03 -7.33
CA ASN A 118 4.27 18.29 -6.16
C ASN A 118 3.94 16.79 -6.18
N GLN A 119 3.10 16.29 -7.09
CA GLN A 119 2.82 14.86 -7.18
C GLN A 119 4.09 14.02 -7.37
N ILE A 120 5.08 14.54 -8.07
CA ILE A 120 6.36 13.85 -8.26
C ILE A 120 7.12 13.69 -6.93
N PHE A 121 7.14 14.71 -6.08
CA PHE A 121 7.82 14.66 -4.78
C PHE A 121 7.12 13.71 -3.82
N LEU A 122 5.79 13.76 -3.78
CA LEU A 122 5.00 12.86 -2.94
C LEU A 122 5.16 11.41 -3.39
N SER A 123 5.15 11.14 -4.70
CA SER A 123 5.41 9.82 -5.27
C SER A 123 6.84 9.36 -4.96
N TYR A 124 7.83 10.24 -5.09
CA TYR A 124 9.22 9.96 -4.75
C TYR A 124 9.38 9.54 -3.27
N ILE A 125 8.80 10.31 -2.35
CA ILE A 125 8.85 10.00 -0.91
C ILE A 125 8.21 8.63 -0.63
N ARG A 126 7.07 8.32 -1.23
CA ARG A 126 6.41 7.02 -1.09
C ARG A 126 7.28 5.88 -1.58
N VAL A 127 7.91 6.02 -2.74
CA VAL A 127 8.81 5.00 -3.27
C VAL A 127 10.04 4.81 -2.39
N VAL A 128 10.62 5.90 -1.84
CA VAL A 128 11.72 5.79 -0.85
C VAL A 128 11.30 4.95 0.35
N PHE A 129 10.11 5.20 0.91
CA PHE A 129 9.62 4.40 2.04
C PHE A 129 9.27 2.97 1.64
N THR A 130 8.75 2.73 0.43
CA THR A 130 8.50 1.38 -0.09
C THR A 130 9.81 0.59 -0.23
N VAL A 131 10.86 1.22 -0.75
CA VAL A 131 12.21 0.62 -0.82
C VAL A 131 12.74 0.31 0.58
N LEU A 132 12.62 1.26 1.51
CA LEU A 132 13.08 1.11 2.89
C LEU A 132 12.42 -0.08 3.59
N THR A 133 11.09 -0.15 3.58
CA THR A 133 10.34 -1.23 4.25
C THR A 133 10.59 -2.57 3.59
N SER A 134 10.70 -2.62 2.26
CA SER A 134 11.02 -3.82 1.49
C SER A 134 12.41 -4.35 1.80
N ILE A 135 13.43 -3.49 1.91
CA ILE A 135 14.78 -3.91 2.33
C ILE A 135 14.74 -4.57 3.71
N TYR A 136 14.02 -3.99 4.67
CA TYR A 136 13.91 -4.58 6.00
C TYR A 136 13.21 -5.94 5.97
N PHE A 137 12.14 -6.08 5.21
CA PHE A 137 11.40 -7.33 5.07
C PHE A 137 12.25 -8.41 4.38
N PHE A 138 12.77 -8.14 3.19
CA PHE A 138 13.54 -9.14 2.45
C PHE A 138 14.85 -9.51 3.14
N ARG A 139 15.47 -8.56 3.86
CA ARG A 139 16.66 -8.86 4.68
C ARG A 139 16.36 -9.76 5.87
N TYR A 140 15.15 -9.70 6.39
CA TYR A 140 14.72 -10.60 7.46
C TYR A 140 14.56 -12.05 6.92
N LEU A 141 14.09 -12.20 5.69
CA LEU A 141 13.92 -13.48 5.04
C LEU A 141 15.24 -14.08 4.49
N ASN A 142 16.13 -13.22 4.00
CA ASN A 142 17.37 -13.64 3.35
C ASN A 142 18.56 -12.78 3.79
N SER A 143 19.68 -13.42 4.07
CA SER A 143 20.93 -12.75 4.47
C SER A 143 21.76 -12.23 3.29
N ASN A 144 21.58 -12.77 2.09
CA ASN A 144 22.33 -12.39 0.90
C ASN A 144 21.88 -11.00 0.40
N ARG A 145 22.80 -10.04 0.44
CA ARG A 145 22.52 -8.64 0.09
C ARG A 145 22.08 -8.44 -1.37
N PHE A 146 22.66 -9.19 -2.29
CA PHE A 146 22.32 -9.10 -3.71
C PHE A 146 20.85 -9.46 -3.95
N PHE A 147 20.40 -10.60 -3.42
CA PHE A 147 19.01 -11.03 -3.57
C PHE A 147 18.02 -10.11 -2.84
N VAL A 148 18.42 -9.54 -1.70
CA VAL A 148 17.61 -8.54 -0.98
C VAL A 148 17.39 -7.30 -1.84
N ILE A 149 18.46 -6.76 -2.44
CA ILE A 149 18.35 -5.58 -3.31
C ILE A 149 17.51 -5.90 -4.55
N LEU A 150 17.77 -7.04 -5.20
CA LEU A 150 17.02 -7.44 -6.39
C LEU A 150 15.52 -7.58 -6.09
N ALA A 151 15.14 -8.28 -5.03
CA ALA A 151 13.74 -8.42 -4.63
C ALA A 151 13.09 -7.08 -4.27
N THR A 152 13.84 -6.19 -3.61
CA THR A 152 13.40 -4.84 -3.30
C THR A 152 13.11 -4.03 -4.57
N LEU A 153 14.01 -4.06 -5.54
CA LEU A 153 13.84 -3.36 -6.81
C LEU A 153 12.63 -3.92 -7.58
N MET A 154 12.49 -5.23 -7.64
CA MET A 154 11.34 -5.89 -8.30
C MET A 154 10.00 -5.49 -7.67
N TYR A 155 9.95 -5.29 -6.37
CA TYR A 155 8.72 -4.87 -5.69
C TYR A 155 8.52 -3.36 -5.72
N ALA A 156 9.47 -2.60 -5.18
CA ALA A 156 9.29 -1.19 -4.88
C ALA A 156 9.45 -0.26 -6.11
N ILE A 157 10.15 -0.73 -7.15
CA ILE A 157 10.41 0.03 -8.38
C ILE A 157 9.75 -0.66 -9.59
N SER A 158 8.79 -1.54 -9.34
CA SER A 158 7.99 -2.15 -10.40
C SER A 158 7.13 -1.10 -11.12
N VAL A 159 6.80 -1.37 -12.37
CA VAL A 159 5.89 -0.52 -13.16
C VAL A 159 4.57 -0.31 -12.40
N VAL A 160 4.05 -1.36 -11.75
CA VAL A 160 2.82 -1.29 -10.94
C VAL A 160 2.97 -0.28 -9.80
N THR A 161 4.06 -0.34 -9.03
CA THR A 161 4.30 0.60 -7.92
C THR A 161 4.41 2.04 -8.42
N ILE A 162 5.17 2.27 -9.48
CA ILE A 162 5.34 3.61 -10.06
C ILE A 162 4.02 4.12 -10.64
N TYR A 163 3.31 3.28 -11.41
CA TYR A 163 2.02 3.64 -12.02
C TYR A 163 1.00 4.06 -10.96
N PHE A 164 0.79 3.27 -9.91
CA PHE A 164 -0.18 3.60 -8.86
C PHE A 164 0.22 4.84 -8.06
N ASN A 165 1.50 5.11 -7.85
CA ASN A 165 1.93 6.34 -7.18
C ASN A 165 1.55 7.62 -7.96
N PHE A 166 1.39 7.54 -9.30
CA PHE A 166 0.99 8.68 -10.12
C PHE A 166 -0.50 8.68 -10.49
N THR A 167 -1.14 7.51 -10.57
CA THR A 167 -2.55 7.43 -10.97
C THR A 167 -3.50 7.47 -9.78
N TRP A 168 -3.24 6.62 -8.77
CA TRP A 168 -4.03 6.51 -7.54
C TRP A 168 -3.09 6.57 -6.34
N SER A 169 -2.55 7.75 -6.10
CA SER A 169 -1.44 7.94 -5.17
C SER A 169 -1.74 7.53 -3.71
N PHE A 170 -3.01 7.45 -3.31
CA PHE A 170 -3.42 6.89 -2.01
C PHE A 170 -3.13 5.37 -1.88
N TYR A 171 -2.99 4.66 -3.00
CA TYR A 171 -2.58 3.26 -3.01
C TYR A 171 -1.12 3.07 -2.58
N GLY A 172 -0.30 4.09 -2.77
CA GLY A 172 1.12 4.07 -2.42
C GLY A 172 1.38 3.81 -0.94
N ASP A 173 0.48 4.24 -0.05
CA ASP A 173 0.62 4.01 1.39
C ASP A 173 0.52 2.51 1.73
N VAL A 174 -0.39 1.78 1.09
CA VAL A 174 -0.53 0.31 1.27
C VAL A 174 0.71 -0.43 0.76
N LEU A 175 1.30 0.03 -0.34
CA LEU A 175 2.55 -0.56 -0.86
C LEU A 175 3.75 -0.38 0.09
N ILE A 176 3.75 0.67 0.90
CA ILE A 176 4.75 0.86 1.98
C ILE A 176 4.47 -0.09 3.15
N LEU A 177 3.19 -0.23 3.51
CA LEU A 177 2.78 -0.89 4.75
C LEU A 177 2.73 -2.42 4.62
N LEU A 178 2.45 -2.97 3.44
CA LEU A 178 2.44 -4.41 3.21
C LEU A 178 3.77 -5.11 3.58
N PRO A 179 4.96 -4.68 3.11
CA PRO A 179 6.22 -5.28 3.55
C PRO A 179 6.47 -5.11 5.05
N LEU A 180 6.00 -4.02 5.65
CA LEU A 180 6.14 -3.76 7.08
C LEU A 180 5.26 -4.70 7.89
N SER A 181 4.03 -4.94 7.47
CA SER A 181 3.09 -5.88 8.07
C SER A 181 3.59 -7.32 7.97
N LEU A 182 4.11 -7.72 6.80
CA LEU A 182 4.74 -9.03 6.60
C LEU A 182 5.97 -9.21 7.50
N LEU A 183 6.81 -8.18 7.64
CA LEU A 183 7.93 -8.19 8.58
C LEU A 183 7.44 -8.32 10.03
N GLY A 184 6.35 -7.64 10.37
CA GLY A 184 5.71 -7.73 11.69
C GLY A 184 5.24 -9.16 11.98
N LEU A 185 4.59 -9.83 11.01
CA LEU A 185 4.17 -11.24 11.11
C LEU A 185 5.36 -12.18 11.30
N GLU A 186 6.41 -12.04 10.48
CA GLU A 186 7.60 -12.89 10.61
C GLU A 186 8.30 -12.71 11.97
N ARG A 187 8.42 -11.47 12.45
CA ARG A 187 8.97 -11.19 13.79
C ARG A 187 8.09 -11.76 14.90
N PHE A 188 6.79 -11.76 14.71
CA PHE A 188 5.88 -12.39 15.65
C PHE A 188 6.07 -13.90 15.65
N PHE A 189 6.06 -14.57 14.50
CA PHE A 189 6.17 -16.02 14.41
C PHE A 189 7.52 -16.56 14.91
N GLN A 190 8.63 -15.86 14.58
CA GLN A 190 9.98 -16.31 14.87
C GLN A 190 10.57 -15.74 16.16
N ALA A 191 10.01 -14.64 16.72
CA ALA A 191 10.58 -13.98 17.88
C ALA A 191 9.55 -13.52 18.93
N ARG A 192 8.27 -13.87 18.79
CA ARG A 192 7.13 -13.42 19.63
C ARG A 192 6.98 -11.90 19.74
N LYS A 193 7.51 -11.12 18.78
CA LYS A 193 7.47 -9.65 18.80
C LYS A 193 6.33 -9.15 17.91
N ILE A 194 5.13 -9.02 18.48
CA ILE A 194 3.90 -8.70 17.74
C ILE A 194 3.69 -7.18 17.52
N GLY A 195 4.37 -6.31 18.29
CA GLY A 195 4.11 -4.86 18.29
C GLY A 195 4.28 -4.19 16.93
N LEU A 196 5.26 -4.63 16.10
CA LEU A 196 5.42 -4.08 14.75
C LEU A 196 4.23 -4.42 13.85
N PHE A 197 3.66 -5.62 14.00
CA PHE A 197 2.47 -6.02 13.26
C PHE A 197 1.26 -5.16 13.64
N ILE A 198 1.00 -5.01 14.96
CA ILE A 198 -0.08 -4.14 15.46
C ILE A 198 0.07 -2.72 14.93
N PHE A 199 1.28 -2.15 15.01
CA PHE A 199 1.57 -0.81 14.50
C PHE A 199 1.29 -0.70 13.00
N ALA A 200 1.83 -1.62 12.19
CA ALA A 200 1.66 -1.58 10.74
C ALA A 200 0.19 -1.67 10.34
N ILE A 201 -0.57 -2.62 10.91
CA ILE A 201 -2.00 -2.78 10.66
C ILE A 201 -2.80 -1.55 11.11
N ALA A 202 -2.50 -0.99 12.29
CA ALA A 202 -3.17 0.22 12.76
C ALA A 202 -2.93 1.41 11.82
N VAL A 203 -1.70 1.60 11.36
CA VAL A 203 -1.37 2.65 10.39
C VAL A 203 -2.04 2.41 9.05
N THR A 204 -2.11 1.16 8.57
CA THR A 204 -2.82 0.82 7.33
C THR A 204 -4.30 1.19 7.40
N LEU A 205 -4.98 0.76 8.45
CA LEU A 205 -6.40 1.06 8.70
C LEU A 205 -6.67 2.56 8.84
N PHE A 206 -5.74 3.27 9.48
CA PHE A 206 -5.84 4.71 9.65
C PHE A 206 -5.55 5.47 8.36
N SER A 207 -4.61 4.97 7.53
CA SER A 207 -4.23 5.60 6.26
C SER A 207 -5.34 5.51 5.22
N ASN A 208 -5.88 4.33 5.02
CA ASN A 208 -6.95 4.08 4.06
C ASN A 208 -7.68 2.79 4.39
N PHE A 209 -8.84 2.94 4.97
CA PHE A 209 -9.71 1.83 5.35
C PHE A 209 -10.05 0.90 4.17
N TYR A 210 -10.36 1.44 2.98
CA TYR A 210 -10.81 0.64 1.84
C TYR A 210 -9.68 -0.21 1.27
N PHE A 211 -8.50 0.39 1.04
CA PHE A 211 -7.36 -0.34 0.49
C PHE A 211 -6.65 -1.23 1.50
N SER A 212 -6.87 -1.04 2.80
CA SER A 212 -6.43 -1.97 3.83
C SER A 212 -7.04 -3.36 3.64
N TYR A 213 -8.22 -3.46 3.02
CA TYR A 213 -8.88 -4.71 2.71
C TYR A 213 -8.03 -5.62 1.81
N TYR A 214 -7.37 -5.06 0.79
CA TYR A 214 -6.46 -5.83 -0.08
C TYR A 214 -5.24 -6.35 0.68
N GLU A 215 -4.68 -5.52 1.55
CA GLU A 215 -3.58 -5.94 2.41
C GLU A 215 -4.02 -7.08 3.33
N PHE A 216 -5.20 -7.00 3.93
CA PHE A 216 -5.73 -8.07 4.79
C PHE A 216 -5.97 -9.37 4.05
N ILE A 217 -6.42 -9.36 2.81
CA ILE A 217 -6.54 -10.57 2.00
C ILE A 217 -5.16 -11.25 1.86
N ILE A 218 -4.14 -10.49 1.47
CA ILE A 218 -2.78 -11.02 1.31
C ILE A 218 -2.25 -11.57 2.64
N LEU A 219 -2.39 -10.81 3.73
CA LEU A 219 -1.93 -11.20 5.06
C LEU A 219 -2.70 -12.43 5.58
N SER A 220 -3.99 -12.56 5.28
CA SER A 220 -4.80 -13.71 5.67
C SER A 220 -4.31 -14.99 4.98
N PHE A 221 -4.09 -14.96 3.67
CA PHE A 221 -3.55 -16.11 2.94
C PHE A 221 -2.11 -16.44 3.37
N TYR A 222 -1.29 -15.42 3.58
CA TYR A 222 0.06 -15.59 4.11
C TYR A 222 0.04 -16.28 5.47
N THR A 223 -0.77 -15.80 6.38
CA THR A 223 -0.94 -16.34 7.74
C THR A 223 -1.50 -17.76 7.71
N LEU A 224 -2.53 -18.02 6.88
CA LEU A 224 -3.12 -19.33 6.73
C LEU A 224 -2.08 -20.35 6.28
N TYR A 225 -1.27 -20.01 5.28
CA TYR A 225 -0.17 -20.84 4.85
C TYR A 225 0.82 -21.12 6.00
N ARG A 226 1.20 -20.07 6.78
CA ARG A 226 2.14 -20.19 7.90
C ARG A 226 1.59 -20.98 9.09
N ILE A 227 0.27 -21.10 9.20
CA ILE A 227 -0.39 -21.96 10.22
C ILE A 227 -0.42 -23.41 9.75
N ILE A 228 -0.82 -23.65 8.49
CA ILE A 228 -0.92 -25.02 7.92
C ILE A 228 0.46 -25.64 7.79
N TRP A 229 1.41 -24.91 7.26
CA TRP A 229 2.82 -25.34 7.07
C TRP A 229 3.77 -24.44 7.87
N PRO A 230 4.02 -24.73 9.17
CA PRO A 230 4.92 -23.91 9.98
C PRO A 230 6.34 -23.91 9.43
N TYR A 231 7.00 -22.77 9.54
CA TYR A 231 8.42 -22.66 9.21
C TYR A 231 9.28 -23.23 10.34
N GLN A 232 10.42 -23.82 10.02
CA GLN A 232 11.28 -24.47 11.01
C GLN A 232 11.79 -23.52 12.11
N LYS A 233 11.87 -22.22 11.83
CA LYS A 233 12.30 -21.21 12.80
C LYS A 233 11.15 -20.62 13.63
N ASP A 234 9.92 -21.09 13.44
CA ASP A 234 8.78 -20.60 14.20
C ASP A 234 8.84 -21.08 15.65
N ILE A 235 8.78 -20.16 16.59
CA ILE A 235 8.71 -20.44 18.03
C ILE A 235 7.28 -20.34 18.57
N VAL A 236 6.37 -19.71 17.80
CA VAL A 236 4.96 -19.57 18.16
C VAL A 236 4.18 -20.78 17.64
N GLN A 237 3.44 -21.43 18.51
CA GLN A 237 2.61 -22.60 18.16
C GLN A 237 1.42 -22.21 17.28
N ARG A 238 0.88 -23.17 16.51
CA ARG A 238 -0.20 -22.92 15.53
C ARG A 238 -1.42 -22.24 16.16
N VAL A 239 -1.90 -22.76 17.27
CA VAL A 239 -3.08 -22.20 17.98
C VAL A 239 -2.76 -20.80 18.53
N GLN A 240 -1.54 -20.61 19.08
CA GLN A 240 -1.10 -19.31 19.57
C GLN A 240 -1.03 -18.25 18.46
N LYS A 241 -0.61 -18.63 17.25
CA LYS A 241 -0.65 -17.73 16.09
C LYS A 241 -2.05 -17.20 15.87
N LEU A 242 -3.05 -18.08 15.88
CA LEU A 242 -4.42 -17.69 15.57
C LEU A 242 -4.99 -16.71 16.61
N TYR A 243 -5.01 -17.08 17.90
CA TYR A 243 -5.65 -16.23 18.90
C TYR A 243 -4.89 -14.92 19.14
N LEU A 244 -3.53 -14.93 19.08
CA LEU A 244 -2.76 -13.71 19.25
C LEU A 244 -2.91 -12.76 18.04
N LEU A 245 -3.10 -13.27 16.83
CA LEU A 245 -3.41 -12.44 15.67
C LEU A 245 -4.81 -11.82 15.74
N ILE A 246 -5.80 -12.55 16.28
CA ILE A 246 -7.12 -11.97 16.55
C ILE A 246 -7.00 -10.82 17.55
N ILE A 247 -6.28 -11.03 18.66
CA ILE A 247 -6.02 -9.96 19.64
C ILE A 247 -5.30 -8.78 18.98
N ALA A 248 -4.28 -9.05 18.18
CA ALA A 248 -3.55 -7.99 17.47
C ALA A 248 -4.44 -7.21 16.50
N ALA A 249 -5.33 -7.87 15.78
CA ALA A 249 -6.30 -7.22 14.89
C ALA A 249 -7.26 -6.31 15.67
N VAL A 250 -7.80 -6.78 16.79
CA VAL A 250 -8.68 -5.99 17.67
C VAL A 250 -7.92 -4.77 18.22
N LEU A 251 -6.68 -4.94 18.72
CA LEU A 251 -5.88 -3.83 19.21
C LEU A 251 -5.55 -2.82 18.09
N SER A 252 -5.26 -3.29 16.89
CA SER A 252 -5.02 -2.42 15.74
C SER A 252 -6.27 -1.62 15.37
N LEU A 253 -7.45 -2.23 15.39
CA LEU A 253 -8.74 -1.55 15.19
C LEU A 253 -9.02 -0.51 16.26
N MET A 254 -8.72 -0.82 17.53
CA MET A 254 -8.88 0.15 18.62
C MET A 254 -7.97 1.38 18.43
N ILE A 255 -6.71 1.16 18.06
CA ILE A 255 -5.75 2.25 17.79
C ILE A 255 -6.19 3.08 16.57
N ALA A 256 -6.66 2.41 15.52
CA ALA A 256 -7.09 3.05 14.26
C ALA A 256 -8.56 3.47 14.25
N SER A 257 -9.25 3.45 15.39
CA SER A 257 -10.71 3.59 15.48
C SER A 257 -11.26 4.83 14.77
N LEU A 258 -10.58 5.96 14.86
CA LEU A 258 -10.99 7.20 14.19
C LEU A 258 -10.99 7.06 12.67
N GLY A 259 -9.87 6.62 12.08
CA GLY A 259 -9.77 6.43 10.62
C GLY A 259 -10.68 5.30 10.11
N PHE A 260 -10.78 4.22 10.87
CA PHE A 260 -11.67 3.10 10.55
C PHE A 260 -13.15 3.51 10.60
N TYR A 261 -13.58 4.21 11.65
CA TYR A 261 -14.97 4.68 11.80
C TYR A 261 -15.37 5.64 10.68
N THR A 262 -14.54 6.62 10.37
CA THR A 262 -14.82 7.57 9.28
C THR A 262 -14.95 6.84 7.95
N GLY A 263 -14.07 5.88 7.66
CA GLY A 263 -14.10 5.08 6.45
C GLY A 263 -15.33 4.18 6.35
N VAL A 264 -15.65 3.42 7.39
CA VAL A 264 -16.84 2.55 7.41
C VAL A 264 -18.11 3.36 7.29
N SER A 265 -18.24 4.47 8.03
CA SER A 265 -19.43 5.33 7.97
C SER A 265 -19.62 5.96 6.58
N ALA A 266 -18.52 6.28 5.87
CA ALA A 266 -18.58 6.77 4.50
C ALA A 266 -19.09 5.69 3.51
N VAL A 267 -18.63 4.45 3.65
CA VAL A 267 -19.09 3.33 2.81
C VAL A 267 -20.55 3.00 3.08
N MET A 268 -20.97 2.98 4.35
CA MET A 268 -22.37 2.73 4.72
C MET A 268 -23.34 3.82 4.23
N ALA A 269 -22.87 5.06 4.13
CA ALA A 269 -23.66 6.18 3.61
C ALA A 269 -23.66 6.26 2.07
N ASN A 270 -22.96 5.36 1.38
CA ASN A 270 -22.85 5.37 -0.06
C ASN A 270 -23.83 4.38 -0.67
N ASP A 271 -24.77 4.89 -1.49
CA ASP A 271 -25.78 4.09 -2.19
C ASP A 271 -25.22 3.21 -3.34
N ARG A 272 -23.91 3.03 -3.43
CA ARG A 272 -23.31 2.06 -4.34
C ARG A 272 -23.70 0.67 -3.90
N GLN A 273 -24.79 0.18 -4.48
CA GLN A 273 -25.36 -1.12 -4.15
C GLN A 273 -24.34 -2.23 -4.40
N ILE A 274 -24.17 -3.06 -3.40
CA ILE A 274 -23.62 -4.41 -3.54
C ILE A 274 -24.55 -5.13 -4.50
N ASN A 275 -24.03 -5.65 -5.62
CA ASN A 275 -24.87 -6.37 -6.57
C ASN A 275 -25.32 -7.71 -5.97
N PRO A 276 -26.59 -7.86 -5.57
CA PRO A 276 -27.07 -9.10 -4.93
C PRO A 276 -27.18 -10.29 -5.90
N ASN A 277 -27.03 -10.06 -7.21
CA ASN A 277 -27.25 -11.05 -8.27
C ASN A 277 -25.94 -11.68 -8.78
N LEU A 278 -25.02 -12.03 -7.87
CA LEU A 278 -23.88 -12.87 -8.20
C LEU A 278 -24.38 -14.29 -8.52
N THR A 279 -24.64 -14.57 -9.78
CA THR A 279 -25.07 -15.90 -10.24
C THR A 279 -23.87 -16.83 -10.45
N LEU A 280 -24.10 -18.13 -10.34
CA LEU A 280 -23.05 -19.16 -10.53
C LEU A 280 -22.38 -19.08 -11.92
N SER A 281 -23.09 -18.56 -12.93
CA SER A 281 -22.57 -18.30 -14.28
C SER A 281 -21.37 -17.35 -14.28
N LEU A 282 -21.29 -16.41 -13.33
CA LEU A 282 -20.17 -15.49 -13.18
C LEU A 282 -18.89 -16.16 -12.64
N LEU A 283 -18.97 -17.37 -12.10
CA LEU A 283 -17.80 -18.17 -11.71
C LEU A 283 -17.02 -18.70 -12.93
N ILE A 284 -17.69 -18.83 -14.07
CA ILE A 284 -17.19 -19.56 -15.24
C ILE A 284 -16.99 -18.64 -16.46
N ASP A 285 -17.47 -17.39 -16.41
CA ASP A 285 -17.41 -16.48 -17.54
C ASP A 285 -16.06 -15.79 -17.67
N PHE A 286 -15.14 -16.49 -18.35
CA PHE A 286 -13.81 -15.98 -18.68
C PHE A 286 -13.79 -15.04 -19.90
N LYS A 287 -14.91 -14.88 -20.61
CA LYS A 287 -14.89 -14.35 -21.97
C LYS A 287 -14.82 -12.85 -22.15
N GLU A 288 -15.38 -12.08 -21.24
CA GLU A 288 -15.58 -10.64 -21.52
C GLU A 288 -14.60 -9.67 -20.84
N LYS A 289 -13.87 -10.09 -19.82
CA LYS A 289 -13.15 -9.13 -18.97
C LYS A 289 -11.63 -9.10 -19.10
N TYR A 290 -11.03 -10.12 -19.67
CA TYR A 290 -9.57 -10.22 -19.64
C TYR A 290 -9.00 -10.18 -21.05
N HIS A 291 -8.65 -9.01 -21.47
CA HIS A 291 -7.66 -8.85 -22.51
C HIS A 291 -6.31 -9.39 -21.99
N ILE A 292 -6.17 -10.73 -22.06
CA ILE A 292 -4.97 -11.46 -21.59
C ILE A 292 -3.66 -10.86 -22.14
N PHE A 293 -3.75 -10.10 -23.20
CA PHE A 293 -2.63 -9.50 -23.93
C PHE A 293 -2.63 -7.96 -23.89
N SER A 294 -3.51 -7.32 -23.13
CA SER A 294 -3.50 -5.87 -22.96
C SER A 294 -2.85 -5.43 -21.64
N ASP A 295 -2.49 -4.19 -21.60
CA ASP A 295 -1.88 -3.37 -20.56
C ASP A 295 -1.65 -3.99 -19.16
N GLY A 296 -0.45 -4.45 -18.89
CA GLY A 296 -0.02 -4.92 -17.56
C GLY A 296 -0.07 -6.44 -17.36
N PHE A 297 -0.84 -7.20 -18.16
CA PHE A 297 -0.91 -8.66 -18.03
C PHE A 297 0.41 -9.36 -18.42
N TYR A 298 1.20 -8.74 -19.28
CA TYR A 298 2.54 -9.24 -19.63
C TYR A 298 3.46 -9.44 -18.43
N ILE A 299 3.37 -8.55 -17.43
CA ILE A 299 4.14 -8.66 -16.19
C ILE A 299 3.69 -9.90 -15.41
N THR A 300 2.41 -10.18 -15.39
CA THR A 300 1.85 -11.37 -14.72
C THR A 300 2.29 -12.66 -15.43
N ILE A 301 2.25 -12.70 -16.75
CA ILE A 301 2.73 -13.86 -17.54
C ILE A 301 4.22 -14.09 -17.29
N SER A 302 5.05 -13.06 -17.33
CA SER A 302 6.49 -13.18 -17.08
C SER A 302 6.76 -13.68 -15.67
N THR A 303 6.03 -13.19 -14.66
CA THR A 303 6.13 -13.66 -13.27
C THR A 303 5.76 -15.14 -13.14
N LEU A 304 4.66 -15.56 -13.78
CA LEU A 304 4.22 -16.96 -13.77
C LEU A 304 5.21 -17.88 -14.49
N THR A 305 5.71 -17.44 -15.63
CA THR A 305 6.75 -18.17 -16.37
C THR A 305 7.99 -18.34 -15.50
N PHE A 306 8.41 -17.27 -14.81
CA PHE A 306 9.55 -17.34 -13.89
C PHE A 306 9.30 -18.31 -12.73
N ILE A 307 8.13 -18.26 -12.11
CA ILE A 307 7.73 -19.21 -11.05
C ILE A 307 7.75 -20.63 -11.59
N ALA A 308 7.19 -20.89 -12.78
CA ALA A 308 7.16 -22.20 -13.38
C ALA A 308 8.56 -22.75 -13.71
N LEU A 309 9.44 -21.94 -14.31
CA LEU A 309 10.81 -22.31 -14.68
C LEU A 309 11.65 -22.68 -13.46
N PHE A 310 11.47 -21.98 -12.34
CA PHE A 310 12.21 -22.24 -11.11
C PHE A 310 11.54 -23.26 -10.19
N ALA A 311 10.32 -23.71 -10.49
CA ALA A 311 9.58 -24.66 -9.66
C ALA A 311 10.38 -25.93 -9.37
N PHE A 312 10.96 -26.54 -10.41
CA PHE A 312 11.74 -27.79 -10.26
C PHE A 312 12.95 -27.63 -9.34
N ARG A 313 13.55 -26.46 -9.31
CA ARG A 313 14.77 -26.19 -8.53
C ARG A 313 14.48 -25.71 -7.12
N LEU A 314 13.41 -24.94 -6.93
CA LEU A 314 13.11 -24.21 -5.72
C LEU A 314 11.91 -24.75 -4.92
N TYR A 315 11.21 -25.80 -5.40
CA TYR A 315 10.00 -26.32 -4.74
C TYR A 315 10.22 -26.74 -3.27
N LYS A 316 11.46 -27.09 -2.89
CA LYS A 316 11.82 -27.43 -1.50
C LYS A 316 11.99 -26.20 -0.61
N HIS A 317 12.21 -25.02 -1.20
CA HIS A 317 12.38 -23.80 -0.43
C HIS A 317 11.05 -23.28 0.10
N TYR A 318 10.97 -23.13 1.41
CA TYR A 318 9.74 -22.77 2.12
C TYR A 318 9.12 -21.47 1.59
N PHE A 319 9.88 -20.36 1.54
CA PHE A 319 9.34 -19.06 1.08
C PHE A 319 9.06 -19.05 -0.41
N TYR A 320 9.78 -19.80 -1.23
CA TYR A 320 9.41 -19.96 -2.63
C TYR A 320 8.01 -20.55 -2.78
N ARG A 321 7.71 -21.66 -2.07
CA ARG A 321 6.37 -22.27 -2.09
C ARG A 321 5.29 -21.32 -1.59
N LEU A 322 5.56 -20.62 -0.49
CA LEU A 322 4.63 -19.65 0.08
C LEU A 322 4.27 -18.57 -0.96
N PHE A 323 5.25 -17.88 -1.52
CA PHE A 323 4.99 -16.81 -2.48
C PHE A 323 4.43 -17.33 -3.81
N ALA A 324 4.85 -18.49 -4.28
CA ALA A 324 4.29 -19.11 -5.49
C ALA A 324 2.81 -19.45 -5.30
N ILE A 325 2.43 -20.05 -4.18
CA ILE A 325 1.02 -20.37 -3.86
C ILE A 325 0.20 -19.08 -3.74
N LEU A 326 0.71 -18.07 -3.05
CA LEU A 326 0.02 -16.77 -2.94
C LEU A 326 -0.20 -16.15 -4.32
N THR A 327 0.81 -16.15 -5.18
CA THR A 327 0.68 -15.61 -6.55
C THR A 327 -0.37 -16.36 -7.35
N TRP A 328 -0.39 -17.70 -7.27
CA TRP A 328 -1.40 -18.51 -7.95
C TRP A 328 -2.82 -18.26 -7.42
N ILE A 329 -2.99 -18.17 -6.10
CA ILE A 329 -4.30 -17.87 -5.50
C ILE A 329 -4.81 -16.51 -5.96
N MET A 330 -3.94 -15.47 -5.92
CA MET A 330 -4.33 -14.14 -6.35
C MET A 330 -4.65 -14.08 -7.85
N LEU A 331 -3.85 -14.76 -8.68
CA LEU A 331 -4.09 -14.81 -10.12
C LEU A 331 -5.39 -15.54 -10.45
N ILE A 332 -5.59 -16.76 -9.94
CA ILE A 332 -6.80 -17.54 -10.20
C ILE A 332 -8.02 -16.80 -9.66
N GLY A 333 -7.89 -16.19 -8.47
CA GLY A 333 -8.94 -15.36 -7.91
C GLY A 333 -9.31 -14.19 -8.80
N SER A 334 -8.33 -13.48 -9.36
CA SER A 334 -8.60 -12.34 -10.25
C SER A 334 -9.20 -12.75 -11.59
N LEU A 335 -9.06 -14.01 -12.02
CA LEU A 335 -9.61 -14.51 -13.29
C LEU A 335 -11.11 -14.82 -13.22
N THR A 336 -11.72 -14.88 -12.04
CA THR A 336 -13.15 -15.17 -11.93
C THR A 336 -13.91 -13.93 -11.43
N PRO A 337 -15.01 -13.52 -12.09
CA PRO A 337 -15.77 -12.34 -11.68
C PRO A 337 -16.26 -12.39 -10.24
N TYR A 338 -16.53 -13.59 -9.72
CA TYR A 338 -16.96 -13.79 -8.34
C TYR A 338 -15.86 -13.46 -7.33
N PHE A 339 -14.65 -13.96 -7.55
CA PHE A 339 -13.50 -13.65 -6.71
C PHE A 339 -12.98 -12.24 -6.94
N ASP A 340 -13.09 -11.71 -8.17
CA ASP A 340 -12.82 -10.30 -8.43
C ASP A 340 -13.73 -9.39 -7.59
N SER A 341 -15.03 -9.70 -7.54
CA SER A 341 -15.96 -8.99 -6.67
C SER A 341 -15.58 -9.11 -5.19
N PHE A 342 -15.19 -10.31 -4.73
CA PHE A 342 -14.70 -10.51 -3.36
C PHE A 342 -13.44 -9.68 -3.10
N PHE A 343 -12.46 -9.69 -4.00
CA PHE A 343 -11.25 -8.89 -3.85
C PHE A 343 -11.53 -7.39 -3.88
N ASN A 344 -12.58 -6.94 -4.56
CA ASN A 344 -13.02 -5.54 -4.60
C ASN A 344 -14.05 -5.19 -3.51
N GLY A 345 -14.10 -5.93 -2.40
CA GLY A 345 -15.02 -5.67 -1.29
C GLY A 345 -16.48 -5.80 -1.68
N PHE A 346 -16.80 -6.79 -2.55
CA PHE A 346 -18.13 -7.05 -3.10
C PHE A 346 -18.70 -5.91 -3.94
N SER A 347 -17.90 -4.98 -4.39
CA SER A 347 -18.30 -4.00 -5.41
C SER A 347 -18.48 -4.65 -6.78
N LEU A 348 -19.25 -3.99 -7.66
CA LEU A 348 -19.52 -4.52 -9.01
C LEU A 348 -18.22 -4.91 -9.73
N PRO A 349 -18.15 -6.13 -10.29
CA PRO A 349 -17.02 -6.58 -11.09
C PRO A 349 -17.06 -5.92 -12.46
N ALA A 350 -16.75 -4.69 -12.61
CA ALA A 350 -16.73 -4.05 -13.93
C ALA A 350 -16.19 -2.61 -13.87
N ARG A 351 -15.14 -2.40 -13.13
CA ARG A 351 -14.45 -1.11 -13.21
C ARG A 351 -12.96 -1.31 -13.36
#